data_efc4d0ac833b3a0341286d43c340e852
#
_entry.id   efc4d0ac833b3a0341286d43c340e852
#
_cell.length_a   1.000
_cell.length_b   1.000
_cell.length_c   1.000
_cell.angle_alpha   90.00
_cell.angle_beta   90.00
_cell.angle_gamma   90.00
#
_symmetry.space_group_name_H-M   'P 1'
#
loop_
_entity.id
_entity.type
_entity.pdbx_description
1 polymer ?
#
loop_
_entity_poly.entity_id
_entity_poly.type
_entity_poly.pdbx_seq_one_letter_code
_entity_poly.pdbx_strand_id
1 'polypeptide(L)'
;HSPLLIPEIGRSNTAFLAKTQEAFDDLSRKLKDGEVESVIIISQHGEAQADSFIINVSPEMIIDFKDFGFIPPKTFLPGDAWLADSIKEHCRPDFPVQLISEDWLDSGSSVPLYLLKKSCPEIKTLVIHPAQGLSAAEQFNLGKKLGELLKQT
;
A
#
# COMPACT_ATOMS: atom_id res chain seq x y z
N HIS A 1 1.60 9.20 2.74
CA HIS A 1 1.68 9.92 4.02
C HIS A 1 3.06 10.54 4.24
N SER A 2 3.15 11.52 5.14
CA SER A 2 4.44 12.17 5.43
C SER A 2 5.38 11.23 6.18
N PRO A 3 6.65 11.10 5.76
CA PRO A 3 7.67 10.36 6.52
C PRO A 3 7.89 10.89 7.94
N LEU A 4 7.51 12.13 8.22
CA LEU A 4 7.56 12.71 9.58
C LEU A 4 6.68 11.99 10.61
N LEU A 5 5.77 11.10 10.15
CA LEU A 5 5.01 10.21 11.05
C LEU A 5 5.90 9.13 11.69
N ILE A 6 7.04 8.83 11.09
CA ILE A 6 8.01 7.88 11.62
C ILE A 6 8.83 8.63 12.69
N PRO A 7 8.82 8.20 13.97
CA PRO A 7 9.45 8.95 15.07
C PRO A 7 10.94 9.24 14.84
N GLU A 8 11.66 8.29 14.23
CA GLU A 8 13.09 8.40 13.94
C GLU A 8 13.40 9.49 12.89
N ILE A 9 12.43 9.77 12.00
CA ILE A 9 12.54 10.80 10.95
C ILE A 9 11.97 12.13 11.45
N GLY A 10 10.75 12.09 11.99
CA GLY A 10 10.02 13.29 12.41
C GLY A 10 10.56 13.96 13.67
N ARG A 11 11.13 13.18 14.60
CA ARG A 11 11.67 13.67 15.86
C ARG A 11 10.66 14.57 16.59
N SER A 12 11.03 15.82 16.92
CA SER A 12 10.12 16.78 17.54
C SER A 12 8.91 17.17 16.67
N ASN A 13 9.00 17.02 15.35
CA ASN A 13 7.91 17.34 14.43
C ASN A 13 6.77 16.31 14.47
N THR A 14 6.98 15.13 15.04
CA THR A 14 5.90 14.13 15.21
C THR A 14 4.73 14.67 16.02
N ALA A 15 4.99 15.59 16.97
CA ALA A 15 3.94 16.21 17.78
C ALA A 15 2.87 16.93 16.96
N PHE A 16 3.24 17.51 15.81
CA PHE A 16 2.28 18.15 14.89
C PHE A 16 1.37 17.14 14.18
N LEU A 17 1.74 15.87 14.18
CA LEU A 17 1.05 14.78 13.51
C LEU A 17 0.35 13.83 14.49
N ALA A 18 0.23 14.20 15.75
CA ALA A 18 -0.32 13.34 16.82
C ALA A 18 -1.70 12.77 16.46
N LYS A 19 -2.61 13.60 15.93
CA LYS A 19 -3.94 13.12 15.47
C LYS A 19 -3.87 12.08 14.36
N THR A 20 -2.90 12.20 13.46
CA THR A 20 -2.70 11.22 12.39
C THR A 20 -2.12 9.93 12.96
N GLN A 21 -1.22 10.01 13.93
CA GLN A 21 -0.70 8.83 14.63
C GLN A 21 -1.82 8.09 15.38
N GLU A 22 -2.66 8.82 16.13
CA GLU A 22 -3.84 8.26 16.80
C GLU A 22 -4.77 7.55 15.81
N ALA A 23 -4.99 8.14 14.62
CA ALA A 23 -5.80 7.52 13.57
C ALA A 23 -5.18 6.23 13.04
N PHE A 24 -3.85 6.14 12.92
CA PHE A 24 -3.16 4.89 12.57
C PHE A 24 -3.25 3.83 13.66
N ASP A 25 -3.17 4.23 14.93
CA ASP A 25 -3.35 3.31 16.07
C ASP A 25 -4.79 2.75 16.10
N ASP A 26 -5.78 3.60 15.81
CA ASP A 26 -7.19 3.18 15.69
C ASP A 26 -7.39 2.23 14.49
N LEU A 27 -6.81 2.55 13.33
CA LEU A 27 -6.85 1.70 12.15
C LEU A 27 -6.21 0.35 12.43
N SER A 28 -5.03 0.33 13.05
CA SER A 28 -4.32 -0.90 13.41
C SER A 28 -5.15 -1.81 14.32
N ARG A 29 -5.86 -1.22 15.30
CA ARG A 29 -6.78 -1.97 16.16
C ARG A 29 -7.94 -2.57 15.36
N LYS A 30 -8.57 -1.78 14.49
CA LYS A 30 -9.67 -2.25 13.64
C LYS A 30 -9.25 -3.38 12.70
N LEU A 31 -8.05 -3.30 12.11
CA LEU A 31 -7.53 -4.35 11.25
C LEU A 31 -7.32 -5.66 12.04
N LYS A 32 -6.76 -5.54 13.24
CA LYS A 32 -6.53 -6.69 14.12
C LYS A 32 -7.84 -7.30 14.62
N ASP A 33 -8.78 -6.48 15.09
CA ASP A 33 -10.07 -6.94 15.63
C ASP A 33 -10.96 -7.53 14.51
N GLY A 34 -10.80 -7.04 13.28
CA GLY A 34 -11.50 -7.55 12.10
C GLY A 34 -10.83 -8.75 11.44
N GLU A 35 -9.74 -9.27 12.02
CA GLU A 35 -8.97 -10.40 11.50
C GLU A 35 -8.58 -10.21 10.01
N VAL A 36 -8.23 -8.96 9.64
CA VAL A 36 -7.90 -8.62 8.26
C VAL A 36 -6.57 -9.27 7.87
N GLU A 37 -6.62 -10.12 6.85
CA GLU A 37 -5.43 -10.85 6.37
C GLU A 37 -4.60 -10.05 5.38
N SER A 38 -5.22 -9.19 4.57
CA SER A 38 -4.55 -8.44 3.50
C SER A 38 -4.96 -6.98 3.47
N VAL A 39 -4.02 -6.11 3.14
CA VAL A 39 -4.27 -4.69 2.86
C VAL A 39 -3.87 -4.33 1.45
N ILE A 40 -4.68 -3.50 0.80
CA ILE A 40 -4.36 -2.90 -0.49
C ILE A 40 -3.92 -1.46 -0.24
N ILE A 41 -2.70 -1.13 -0.67
CA ILE A 41 -2.19 0.24 -0.67
C ILE A 41 -2.25 0.80 -2.08
N ILE A 42 -2.92 1.93 -2.26
CA ILE A 42 -2.91 2.67 -3.52
C ILE A 42 -1.92 3.82 -3.36
N SER A 43 -0.80 3.76 -4.08
CA SER A 43 0.28 4.76 -4.02
C SER A 43 0.53 5.37 -5.38
N GLN A 44 0.61 6.71 -5.41
CA GLN A 44 1.01 7.47 -6.60
C GLN A 44 2.52 7.76 -6.66
N HIS A 45 3.30 7.26 -5.69
CA HIS A 45 4.74 7.57 -5.54
C HIS A 45 5.66 6.49 -6.12
N GLY A 46 5.12 5.34 -6.50
CA GLY A 46 5.89 4.26 -7.12
C GLY A 46 6.03 4.42 -8.64
N GLU A 47 6.49 3.36 -9.28
CA GLU A 47 6.56 3.30 -10.73
C GLU A 47 5.16 3.48 -11.33
N ALA A 48 5.02 4.43 -12.25
CA ALA A 48 3.74 4.72 -12.87
C ALA A 48 3.83 4.60 -14.37
N GLN A 49 2.81 4.00 -14.97
CA GLN A 49 2.61 3.95 -16.43
C GLN A 49 1.54 4.97 -16.85
N ALA A 50 1.61 5.40 -18.10
CA ALA A 50 0.65 6.37 -18.61
C ALA A 50 -0.75 5.76 -18.77
N ASP A 51 -0.82 4.54 -19.25
CA ASP A 51 -2.03 3.89 -19.73
C ASP A 51 -2.42 2.61 -18.99
N SER A 52 -1.67 2.21 -17.97
CA SER A 52 -1.88 0.94 -17.26
C SER A 52 -1.78 1.11 -15.75
N PHE A 53 -2.65 0.43 -15.03
CA PHE A 53 -2.50 0.25 -13.58
C PHE A 53 -1.42 -0.80 -13.31
N ILE A 54 -0.57 -0.53 -12.34
CA ILE A 54 0.50 -1.44 -11.94
C ILE A 54 0.12 -2.11 -10.62
N ILE A 55 0.25 -3.43 -10.57
CA ILE A 55 0.10 -4.21 -9.34
C ILE A 55 1.44 -4.87 -9.03
N ASN A 56 1.98 -4.61 -7.84
CA ASN A 56 3.20 -5.23 -7.39
C ASN A 56 2.90 -6.62 -6.80
N VAL A 57 3.48 -7.65 -7.41
CA VAL A 57 3.30 -9.07 -7.02
C VAL A 57 4.52 -9.65 -6.31
N SER A 58 5.47 -8.81 -5.87
CA SER A 58 6.63 -9.32 -5.13
C SER A 58 6.16 -10.14 -3.92
N PRO A 59 6.67 -11.37 -3.73
CA PRO A 59 6.29 -12.20 -2.60
C PRO A 59 6.77 -11.64 -1.26
N GLU A 60 7.77 -10.78 -1.29
CA GLU A 60 8.35 -10.13 -0.12
C GLU A 60 8.72 -8.70 -0.45
N MET A 61 8.14 -7.75 0.28
CA MET A 61 8.37 -6.32 0.07
C MET A 61 9.17 -5.72 1.21
N ILE A 62 10.02 -4.76 0.90
CA ILE A 62 10.97 -4.14 1.84
C ILE A 62 10.59 -2.68 2.06
N ILE A 63 10.34 -2.31 3.31
CA ILE A 63 10.14 -0.93 3.71
C ILE A 63 11.50 -0.21 3.70
N ASP A 64 11.57 0.94 3.03
CA ASP A 64 12.77 1.76 2.91
C ASP A 64 12.52 3.22 3.24
N PHE A 65 13.44 3.80 4.01
CA PHE A 65 13.46 5.21 4.38
C PHE A 65 14.87 5.82 4.24
N LYS A 66 15.75 5.19 3.45
CA LYS A 66 17.15 5.66 3.28
C LYS A 66 17.23 7.10 2.78
N ASP A 67 16.33 7.50 1.87
CA ASP A 67 16.27 8.85 1.31
C ASP A 67 15.89 9.91 2.35
N PHE A 68 15.35 9.48 3.49
CA PHE A 68 15.02 10.32 4.64
C PHE A 68 16.03 10.19 5.79
N GLY A 69 17.17 9.53 5.53
CA GLY A 69 18.25 9.37 6.52
C GLY A 69 17.96 8.36 7.63
N PHE A 70 16.98 7.48 7.43
CA PHE A 70 16.65 6.42 8.38
C PHE A 70 16.69 5.06 7.68
N ILE A 71 17.50 4.16 8.22
CA ILE A 71 17.57 2.77 7.77
C ILE A 71 16.95 1.92 8.89
N PRO A 72 15.66 1.53 8.76
CA PRO A 72 15.04 0.66 9.74
C PRO A 72 15.72 -0.72 9.71
N PRO A 73 15.66 -1.49 10.80
CA PRO A 73 15.91 -2.92 10.72
C PRO A 73 15.06 -3.47 9.57
N LYS A 74 15.63 -4.33 8.72
CA LYS A 74 14.94 -4.84 7.53
C LYS A 74 13.54 -5.31 7.91
N THR A 75 12.55 -4.57 7.44
CA THR A 75 11.14 -4.88 7.67
C THR A 75 10.59 -5.47 6.39
N PHE A 76 10.44 -6.78 6.40
CA PHE A 76 9.82 -7.54 5.31
C PHE A 76 8.31 -7.59 5.53
N LEU A 77 7.57 -7.46 4.44
CA LEU A 77 6.12 -7.60 4.38
C LEU A 77 5.79 -8.68 3.38
N PRO A 78 4.97 -9.67 3.74
CA PRO A 78 4.53 -10.66 2.77
C PRO A 78 3.64 -10.00 1.72
N GLY A 79 3.91 -10.31 0.44
CA GLY A 79 3.05 -9.92 -0.67
C GLY A 79 1.82 -10.83 -0.77
N ASP A 80 0.75 -10.35 -1.38
CA ASP A 80 -0.44 -11.16 -1.69
C ASP A 80 -0.57 -11.37 -3.20
N ALA A 81 0.24 -12.28 -3.72
CA ALA A 81 0.25 -12.62 -5.14
C ALA A 81 -1.07 -13.24 -5.61
N TRP A 82 -1.78 -13.97 -4.73
CA TRP A 82 -3.08 -14.54 -5.07
C TRP A 82 -4.15 -13.45 -5.26
N LEU A 83 -4.21 -12.48 -4.35
CA LEU A 83 -5.11 -11.33 -4.47
C LEU A 83 -4.75 -10.50 -5.71
N ALA A 84 -3.45 -10.31 -6.00
CA ALA A 84 -2.98 -9.61 -7.18
C ALA A 84 -3.49 -10.24 -8.48
N ASP A 85 -3.37 -11.57 -8.59
CA ASP A 85 -3.84 -12.31 -9.77
C ASP A 85 -5.37 -12.25 -9.89
N SER A 86 -6.07 -12.39 -8.77
CA SER A 86 -7.54 -12.27 -8.73
C SER A 86 -8.02 -10.89 -9.20
N ILE A 87 -7.35 -9.82 -8.76
CA ILE A 87 -7.67 -8.45 -9.20
C ILE A 87 -7.39 -8.29 -10.70
N LYS A 88 -6.24 -8.75 -11.16
CA LYS A 88 -5.88 -8.66 -12.58
C LYS A 88 -6.92 -9.35 -13.46
N GLU A 89 -7.29 -10.59 -13.15
CA GLU A 89 -8.26 -11.34 -13.96
C GLU A 89 -9.66 -10.70 -13.90
N HIS A 90 -10.06 -10.17 -12.76
CA HIS A 90 -11.34 -9.48 -12.61
C HIS A 90 -11.39 -8.13 -13.35
N CYS A 91 -10.28 -7.39 -13.37
CA CYS A 91 -10.22 -6.05 -13.97
C CYS A 91 -9.84 -6.07 -15.46
N ARG A 92 -9.05 -7.05 -15.92
CA ARG A 92 -8.47 -7.13 -17.27
C ARG A 92 -9.44 -6.93 -18.43
N PRO A 93 -10.69 -7.38 -18.40
CA PRO A 93 -11.63 -7.11 -19.48
C PRO A 93 -11.89 -5.62 -19.72
N ASP A 94 -11.82 -4.81 -18.68
CA ASP A 94 -12.24 -3.40 -18.69
C ASP A 94 -11.06 -2.42 -18.52
N PHE A 95 -9.95 -2.86 -17.90
CA PHE A 95 -8.83 -2.01 -17.55
C PHE A 95 -7.48 -2.63 -17.89
N PRO A 96 -6.54 -1.85 -18.44
CA PRO A 96 -5.17 -2.30 -18.65
C PRO A 96 -4.45 -2.43 -17.30
N VAL A 97 -4.08 -3.64 -16.94
CA VAL A 97 -3.37 -3.97 -15.70
C VAL A 97 -2.06 -4.66 -16.03
N GLN A 98 -0.96 -4.16 -15.48
CA GLN A 98 0.37 -4.76 -15.52
C GLN A 98 0.78 -5.29 -14.15
N LEU A 99 1.44 -6.43 -14.14
CA LEU A 99 2.08 -6.96 -12.94
C LEU A 99 3.58 -6.66 -12.99
N ILE A 100 4.11 -6.17 -11.88
CA ILE A 100 5.55 -6.01 -11.66
C ILE A 100 5.97 -6.80 -10.42
N SER A 101 7.26 -7.07 -10.29
CA SER A 101 7.82 -7.63 -9.06
C SER A 101 8.93 -6.71 -8.59
N GLU A 102 8.65 -5.88 -7.62
CA GLU A 102 9.56 -4.89 -7.05
C GLU A 102 9.61 -5.06 -5.54
N ASP A 103 10.80 -5.37 -5.02
CA ASP A 103 10.96 -5.65 -3.59
C ASP A 103 10.93 -4.38 -2.74
N TRP A 104 11.47 -3.26 -3.26
CA TRP A 104 11.57 -2.01 -2.53
C TRP A 104 10.32 -1.16 -2.69
N LEU A 105 9.70 -0.82 -1.56
CA LEU A 105 8.50 0.00 -1.55
C LEU A 105 8.83 1.50 -1.64
N ASP A 106 8.02 2.22 -2.40
CA ASP A 106 8.02 3.69 -2.38
C ASP A 106 7.66 4.24 -0.99
N SER A 107 7.98 5.51 -0.72
CA SER A 107 7.74 6.15 0.57
C SER A 107 6.25 6.29 0.91
N GLY A 108 5.39 6.43 -0.10
CA GLY A 108 3.93 6.53 0.09
C GLY A 108 3.33 5.23 0.61
N SER A 109 3.88 4.09 0.15
CA SER A 109 3.54 2.74 0.63
C SER A 109 4.27 2.39 1.93
N SER A 110 5.55 2.74 2.04
CA SER A 110 6.39 2.40 3.19
C SER A 110 5.89 3.01 4.50
N VAL A 111 5.46 4.28 4.51
CA VAL A 111 5.02 4.96 5.73
C VAL A 111 3.81 4.30 6.39
N PRO A 112 2.66 4.11 5.71
CA PRO A 112 1.52 3.48 6.33
C PRO A 112 1.81 2.03 6.75
N LEU A 113 2.51 1.28 5.91
CA LEU A 113 2.82 -0.13 6.21
C LEU A 113 3.77 -0.29 7.39
N TYR A 114 4.75 0.60 7.56
CA TYR A 114 5.62 0.61 8.74
C TYR A 114 4.83 0.82 10.04
N LEU A 115 3.84 1.72 10.01
CA LEU A 115 3.00 1.99 11.17
C LEU A 115 2.05 0.82 11.48
N LEU A 116 1.42 0.24 10.45
CA LEU A 116 0.49 -0.88 10.60
C LEU A 116 1.18 -2.17 11.05
N LYS A 117 2.39 -2.46 10.55
CA LYS A 117 3.13 -3.68 10.88
C LYS A 117 3.39 -3.85 12.37
N LYS A 118 3.48 -2.78 13.14
CA LYS A 118 3.67 -2.86 14.60
C LYS A 118 2.57 -3.67 15.29
N SER A 119 1.34 -3.57 14.81
CA SER A 119 0.16 -4.23 15.39
C SER A 119 -0.30 -5.46 14.59
N CYS A 120 0.04 -5.50 13.29
CA CYS A 120 -0.37 -6.54 12.35
C CYS A 120 0.88 -7.07 11.61
N PRO A 121 1.78 -7.81 12.28
CA PRO A 121 3.09 -8.21 11.73
C PRO A 121 2.98 -9.15 10.51
N GLU A 122 1.94 -9.95 10.43
CA GLU A 122 1.73 -10.96 9.39
C GLU A 122 0.78 -10.51 8.26
N ILE A 123 0.35 -9.24 8.30
CA ILE A 123 -0.59 -8.73 7.30
C ILE A 123 0.04 -8.76 5.90
N LYS A 124 -0.62 -9.43 4.98
CA LYS A 124 -0.20 -9.43 3.58
C LYS A 124 -0.46 -8.08 2.94
N THR A 125 0.36 -7.74 1.98
CA THR A 125 0.32 -6.43 1.35
C THR A 125 0.21 -6.54 -0.16
N LEU A 126 -0.67 -5.74 -0.74
CA LEU A 126 -0.74 -5.52 -2.16
C LEU A 126 -0.59 -4.03 -2.46
N VAL A 127 0.33 -3.67 -3.35
CA VAL A 127 0.52 -2.28 -3.76
C VAL A 127 0.02 -2.10 -5.20
N ILE A 128 -0.82 -1.07 -5.39
CA ILE A 128 -1.35 -0.68 -6.69
C ILE A 128 -0.90 0.75 -6.99
N HIS A 129 -0.31 0.97 -8.17
CA HIS A 129 0.03 2.29 -8.67
C HIS A 129 -0.99 2.71 -9.74
N PRO A 130 -1.66 3.87 -9.55
CA PRO A 130 -2.60 4.40 -10.52
C PRO A 130 -1.91 4.75 -11.85
N ALA A 131 -2.64 4.60 -12.95
CA ALA A 131 -2.18 5.04 -14.26
C ALA A 131 -2.22 6.57 -14.34
N GLN A 132 -1.13 7.19 -14.78
CA GLN A 132 -1.03 8.66 -14.79
C GLN A 132 -1.82 9.33 -15.92
N GLY A 133 -2.00 8.64 -17.04
CA GLY A 133 -2.68 9.17 -18.23
C GLY A 133 -4.18 8.89 -18.27
N LEU A 134 -4.70 8.06 -17.39
CA LEU A 134 -6.13 7.78 -17.34
C LEU A 134 -6.90 8.87 -16.59
N SER A 135 -8.12 9.12 -17.04
CA SER A 135 -9.00 10.11 -16.41
C SER A 135 -9.41 9.71 -14.99
N ALA A 136 -9.83 10.69 -14.19
CA ALA A 136 -10.36 10.44 -12.85
C ALA A 136 -11.57 9.49 -12.88
N ALA A 137 -12.40 9.54 -13.93
CA ALA A 137 -13.54 8.64 -14.10
C ALA A 137 -13.10 7.19 -14.30
N GLU A 138 -12.07 6.94 -15.11
CA GLU A 138 -11.53 5.59 -15.32
C GLU A 138 -10.91 5.04 -14.04
N GLN A 139 -10.16 5.87 -13.31
CA GLN A 139 -9.59 5.47 -12.02
C GLN A 139 -10.67 5.18 -10.97
N PHE A 140 -11.73 5.98 -10.93
CA PHE A 140 -12.89 5.73 -10.07
C PHE A 140 -13.60 4.42 -10.43
N ASN A 141 -13.75 4.12 -11.72
CA ASN A 141 -14.37 2.89 -12.19
C ASN A 141 -13.52 1.65 -11.84
N LEU A 142 -12.19 1.74 -11.89
CA LEU A 142 -11.32 0.70 -11.34
C LEU A 142 -11.62 0.46 -9.86
N GLY A 143 -11.70 1.53 -9.06
CA GLY A 143 -12.01 1.42 -7.63
C GLY A 143 -13.35 0.73 -7.37
N LYS A 144 -14.38 1.02 -8.19
CA LYS A 144 -15.67 0.30 -8.12
C LYS A 144 -15.50 -1.20 -8.40
N LYS A 145 -14.75 -1.52 -9.46
CA LYS A 145 -14.49 -2.91 -9.86
C LYS A 145 -13.76 -3.69 -8.77
N LEU A 146 -12.75 -3.06 -8.16
CA LEU A 146 -12.07 -3.63 -6.99
C LEU A 146 -13.05 -3.88 -5.82
N GLY A 147 -13.91 -2.91 -5.53
CA GLY A 147 -14.91 -3.04 -4.47
C GLY A 147 -15.96 -4.14 -4.75
N GLU A 148 -16.25 -4.44 -6.02
CA GLU A 148 -17.12 -5.56 -6.39
C GLU A 148 -16.44 -6.92 -6.11
N LEU A 149 -15.16 -7.06 -6.45
CA LEU A 149 -14.38 -8.26 -6.16
C LEU A 149 -14.28 -8.51 -4.65
N LEU A 150 -13.89 -7.49 -3.89
CA LEU A 150 -13.65 -7.60 -2.44
C LEU A 150 -14.93 -7.88 -1.61
N LYS A 151 -16.12 -7.73 -2.19
CA LYS A 151 -17.37 -8.14 -1.54
C LYS A 151 -17.69 -9.62 -1.73
N GLN A 152 -16.97 -10.29 -2.63
CA GLN A 152 -17.20 -11.70 -2.96
C GLN A 152 -16.18 -12.63 -2.26
N THR A 153 -15.15 -12.05 -1.69
CA THR A 153 -14.12 -12.70 -0.88
C THR A 153 -14.40 -12.54 0.61
#